data_58e077aaea83f588e682be893f9ba362
#
_entry.id   58e077aaea83f588e682be893f9ba362
#
_cell.length_a   1.000
_cell.length_b   1.000
_cell.length_c   1.000
_cell.angle_alpha   90.00
_cell.angle_beta   90.00
_cell.angle_gamma   90.00
#
_symmetry.space_group_name_H-M   'P 1'
#
loop_
_entity.id
_entity.type
_entity.pdbx_description
1 polymer ?
#
loop_
_entity_poly.entity_id
_entity_poly.type
_entity_poly.pdbx_seq_one_letter_code
_entity_poly.pdbx_strand_id
1 'polypeptide(L)'
;NNSKVSDHHAIIPTAEIAHKKLADLPDGERNILNLIAAKLILATADPHRYEATKVSVICENHNFSATGKAILNAGWKAFEIAIKEMLKSNEDTVKSGDEKTLPPLEKGQVFENVTSSVIEHYTSPPKPYTEDTLLKAMETAGNHNYDENADVEKKGLGTPATRAAILETLVKRAYIERKKKQIFPTAKGISLIAVVPDEVKSAQLTADWETQLQEIERGQCNPDDFMHEIISFVSDISGKYNEKAENAAFQTQRTVIGKCPKCGK
;
A
#
# COMPACT_ATOMS: atom_id res chain seq x y z
N ASN A 1 16.79 15.08 -0.02
CA ASN A 1 17.37 14.96 -1.36
C ASN A 1 16.39 15.53 -2.37
N ASN A 2 16.69 16.71 -2.93
CA ASN A 2 15.77 17.42 -3.83
C ASN A 2 15.48 16.65 -5.14
N SER A 3 16.37 15.76 -5.56
CA SER A 3 16.17 14.94 -6.76
C SER A 3 15.08 13.86 -6.61
N LYS A 4 14.58 13.66 -5.37
CA LYS A 4 13.51 12.70 -5.06
C LYS A 4 12.17 13.38 -4.77
N VAL A 5 12.08 14.69 -4.95
CA VAL A 5 10.83 15.45 -4.79
C VAL A 5 10.22 15.64 -6.18
N SER A 6 9.13 14.90 -6.45
CA SER A 6 8.50 14.93 -7.76
C SER A 6 7.35 15.93 -7.86
N ASP A 7 6.49 16.03 -6.84
CA ASP A 7 5.24 16.81 -6.96
C ASP A 7 5.14 17.94 -5.92
N HIS A 8 5.18 17.60 -4.65
CA HIS A 8 4.92 18.54 -3.55
C HIS A 8 5.98 18.44 -2.46
N HIS A 9 6.25 19.58 -1.81
CA HIS A 9 7.07 19.61 -0.61
C HIS A 9 6.35 18.92 0.56
N ALA A 10 7.13 18.50 1.57
CA ALA A 10 6.57 17.87 2.76
C ALA A 10 5.64 18.82 3.53
N ILE A 11 4.62 18.25 4.17
CA ILE A 11 3.77 18.97 5.11
C ILE A 11 4.54 19.09 6.43
N ILE A 12 4.73 20.32 6.90
CA ILE A 12 5.38 20.63 8.17
C ILE A 12 4.51 21.55 9.01
N PRO A 13 4.64 21.54 10.35
CA PRO A 13 3.97 22.54 11.20
C PRO A 13 4.43 23.95 10.85
N THR A 14 3.51 24.91 10.86
CA THR A 14 3.84 26.33 10.66
C THR A 14 4.38 26.96 11.95
N ALA A 15 5.11 28.05 11.84
CA ALA A 15 5.64 28.77 13.01
C ALA A 15 4.53 29.30 13.96
N GLU A 16 3.32 29.49 13.47
CA GLU A 16 2.16 29.93 14.26
C GLU A 16 1.84 28.99 15.42
N ILE A 17 2.18 27.69 15.30
CA ILE A 17 1.92 26.70 16.34
C ILE A 17 2.66 27.02 17.64
N ALA A 18 3.81 27.71 17.58
CA ALA A 18 4.56 28.12 18.76
C ALA A 18 3.78 29.10 19.66
N HIS A 19 2.79 29.77 19.11
CA HIS A 19 1.96 30.76 19.81
C HIS A 19 0.60 30.18 20.24
N LYS A 20 0.28 28.92 19.91
CA LYS A 20 -0.99 28.26 20.27
C LYS A 20 -0.77 27.23 21.37
N LYS A 21 -1.73 27.15 22.29
CA LYS A 21 -1.75 26.06 23.26
C LYS A 21 -2.34 24.81 22.61
N LEU A 22 -1.58 23.74 22.52
CA LEU A 22 -2.04 22.47 21.93
C LEU A 22 -3.30 21.90 22.62
N ALA A 23 -3.49 22.21 23.89
CA ALA A 23 -4.67 21.78 24.66
C ALA A 23 -5.98 22.43 24.16
N ASP A 24 -5.90 23.59 23.50
CA ASP A 24 -7.08 24.33 23.02
C ASP A 24 -7.55 23.79 21.65
N LEU A 25 -6.77 22.90 21.00
CA LEU A 25 -7.16 22.30 19.73
C LEU A 25 -8.11 21.11 19.96
N PRO A 26 -9.10 20.91 19.08
CA PRO A 26 -9.89 19.70 19.03
C PRO A 26 -8.99 18.45 18.94
N ASP A 27 -9.41 17.34 19.55
CA ASP A 27 -8.60 16.11 19.62
C ASP A 27 -8.12 15.62 18.26
N GLY A 28 -8.99 15.67 17.22
CA GLY A 28 -8.63 15.27 15.87
C GLY A 28 -7.52 16.13 15.25
N GLU A 29 -7.63 17.45 15.39
CA GLU A 29 -6.63 18.39 14.88
C GLU A 29 -5.30 18.24 15.62
N ARG A 30 -5.36 18.13 16.95
CA ARG A 30 -4.18 17.88 17.79
C ARG A 30 -3.47 16.59 17.40
N ASN A 31 -4.20 15.50 17.15
CA ASN A 31 -3.63 14.22 16.76
C ASN A 31 -2.95 14.27 15.38
N ILE A 32 -3.57 14.96 14.41
CA ILE A 32 -2.98 15.18 13.09
C ILE A 32 -1.69 16.00 13.21
N LEU A 33 -1.72 17.08 13.96
CA LEU A 33 -0.55 17.93 14.19
C LEU A 33 0.59 17.16 14.85
N ASN A 34 0.28 16.38 15.90
CA ASN A 34 1.24 15.50 16.57
C ASN A 34 1.84 14.48 15.60
N LEU A 35 1.02 13.90 14.71
CA LEU A 35 1.50 12.95 13.69
C LEU A 35 2.46 13.62 12.70
N ILE A 36 2.14 14.85 12.24
CA ILE A 36 3.01 15.62 11.32
C ILE A 36 4.33 15.95 12.01
N ALA A 37 4.29 16.48 13.24
CA ALA A 37 5.49 16.78 14.01
C ALA A 37 6.34 15.52 14.28
N ALA A 38 5.69 14.41 14.61
CA ALA A 38 6.34 13.11 14.76
C ALA A 38 7.07 12.66 13.50
N LYS A 39 6.43 12.77 12.34
CA LYS A 39 7.05 12.43 11.06
C LYS A 39 8.26 13.31 10.74
N LEU A 40 8.20 14.59 11.06
CA LEU A 40 9.34 15.49 10.90
C LEU A 40 10.51 15.08 11.79
N ILE A 41 10.27 14.77 13.07
CA ILE A 41 11.28 14.30 14.01
C ILE A 41 11.91 12.98 13.50
N LEU A 42 11.09 12.02 13.07
CA LEU A 42 11.58 10.74 12.55
C LEU A 42 12.44 10.90 11.29
N ALA A 43 12.09 11.86 10.42
CA ALA A 43 12.84 12.13 9.19
C ALA A 43 14.20 12.80 9.42
N THR A 44 14.36 13.52 10.54
CA THR A 44 15.57 14.26 10.90
C THR A 44 16.42 13.58 11.98
N ALA A 45 15.89 12.53 12.62
CA ALA A 45 16.59 11.78 13.65
C ALA A 45 17.71 10.91 13.07
N ASP A 46 18.61 10.46 13.93
CA ASP A 46 19.71 9.58 13.57
C ASP A 46 19.21 8.29 12.90
N PRO A 47 19.98 7.75 11.94
CA PRO A 47 19.62 6.51 11.28
C PRO A 47 19.61 5.33 12.25
N HIS A 48 18.59 4.47 12.10
CA HIS A 48 18.59 3.17 12.76
C HIS A 48 19.67 2.27 12.15
N ARG A 49 20.63 1.83 12.98
CA ARG A 49 21.72 0.94 12.56
C ARG A 49 21.59 -0.41 13.24
N TYR A 50 21.69 -1.45 12.46
CA TYR A 50 21.67 -2.83 12.96
C TYR A 50 22.57 -3.72 12.13
N GLU A 51 23.05 -4.78 12.75
CA GLU A 51 23.74 -5.88 12.09
C GLU A 51 22.73 -7.00 11.81
N ALA A 52 22.61 -7.40 10.55
CA ALA A 52 21.76 -8.49 10.14
C ALA A 52 22.60 -9.74 9.90
N THR A 53 22.34 -10.79 10.68
CA THR A 53 23.03 -12.08 10.55
C THR A 53 22.09 -13.08 9.91
N LYS A 54 22.52 -13.70 8.82
CA LYS A 54 21.85 -14.82 8.19
C LYS A 54 22.72 -16.08 8.34
N VAL A 55 22.18 -17.11 8.97
CA VAL A 55 22.85 -18.36 9.20
C VAL A 55 22.21 -19.44 8.35
N SER A 56 23.03 -20.27 7.72
CA SER A 56 22.61 -21.49 7.04
C SER A 56 23.34 -22.67 7.69
N VAL A 57 22.59 -23.64 8.16
CA VAL A 57 23.10 -24.85 8.80
C VAL A 57 22.67 -26.05 7.97
N ILE A 58 23.58 -26.97 7.72
CA ILE A 58 23.33 -28.21 7.00
C ILE A 58 23.33 -29.36 8.01
N CYS A 59 22.25 -30.15 8.03
CA CYS A 59 22.14 -31.34 8.85
C CYS A 59 21.56 -32.46 7.97
N GLU A 60 22.29 -33.55 7.79
CA GLU A 60 21.86 -34.74 7.00
C GLU A 60 21.21 -34.39 5.64
N ASN A 61 21.86 -33.55 4.84
CA ASN A 61 21.38 -33.04 3.54
C ASN A 61 20.15 -32.09 3.60
N HIS A 62 19.71 -31.67 4.77
CA HIS A 62 18.67 -30.67 4.93
C HIS A 62 19.29 -29.31 5.28
N ASN A 63 18.80 -28.26 4.62
CA ASN A 63 19.22 -26.89 4.86
C ASN A 63 18.27 -26.21 5.85
N PHE A 64 18.80 -25.73 6.96
CA PHE A 64 18.10 -24.90 7.92
C PHE A 64 18.62 -23.47 7.83
N SER A 65 17.74 -22.49 7.92
CA SER A 65 18.15 -21.08 7.91
C SER A 65 17.58 -20.33 9.10
N ALA A 66 18.38 -19.46 9.67
CA ALA A 66 17.96 -18.54 10.70
C ALA A 66 18.43 -17.12 10.35
N THR A 67 17.62 -16.12 10.73
CA THR A 67 17.99 -14.71 10.60
C THR A 67 17.81 -14.03 11.94
N GLY A 68 18.77 -13.19 12.29
CA GLY A 68 18.73 -12.37 13.49
C GLY A 68 19.19 -10.95 13.20
N LYS A 69 18.85 -10.04 14.11
CA LYS A 69 19.30 -8.65 14.06
C LYS A 69 19.85 -8.25 15.43
N ALA A 70 21.01 -7.62 15.41
CA ALA A 70 21.58 -6.97 16.59
C ALA A 70 21.50 -5.45 16.37
N ILE A 71 20.78 -4.72 17.24
CA ILE A 71 20.64 -3.28 17.12
C ILE A 71 21.93 -2.62 17.63
N LEU A 72 22.62 -1.88 16.76
CA LEU A 72 23.80 -1.10 17.09
C LEU A 72 23.44 0.32 17.55
N ASN A 73 22.46 0.92 16.91
CA ASN A 73 21.91 2.22 17.29
C ASN A 73 20.41 2.25 16.97
N ALA A 74 19.58 2.48 17.98
CA ALA A 74 18.14 2.55 17.81
C ALA A 74 17.70 3.69 16.87
N GLY A 75 18.42 4.82 16.90
CA GLY A 75 18.15 5.97 16.03
C GLY A 75 16.67 6.39 16.08
N TRP A 76 16.10 6.70 14.91
CA TRP A 76 14.70 7.12 14.78
C TRP A 76 13.67 6.11 15.33
N LYS A 77 14.00 4.82 15.40
CA LYS A 77 13.06 3.80 15.93
C LYS A 77 12.73 4.01 17.40
N ALA A 78 13.65 4.54 18.22
CA ALA A 78 13.37 4.87 19.61
C ALA A 78 12.24 5.91 19.73
N PHE A 79 12.29 6.94 18.88
CA PHE A 79 11.22 7.95 18.82
C PHE A 79 9.92 7.38 18.25
N GLU A 80 9.99 6.50 17.26
CA GLU A 80 8.80 5.86 16.67
C GLU A 80 8.00 5.07 17.74
N ILE A 81 8.69 4.33 18.61
CA ILE A 81 8.06 3.57 19.69
C ILE A 81 7.34 4.54 20.67
N ALA A 82 8.03 5.59 21.12
CA ALA A 82 7.46 6.59 22.02
C ALA A 82 6.24 7.30 21.41
N ILE A 83 6.32 7.65 20.11
CA ILE A 83 5.23 8.28 19.38
C ILE A 83 4.03 7.33 19.24
N LYS A 84 4.27 6.06 18.92
CA LYS A 84 3.21 5.05 18.84
C LYS A 84 2.53 4.85 20.20
N GLU A 85 3.27 4.88 21.28
CA GLU A 85 2.70 4.82 22.64
C GLU A 85 1.84 6.05 22.97
N MET A 86 2.30 7.24 22.59
CA MET A 86 1.56 8.49 22.79
C MET A 86 0.27 8.55 21.98
N LEU A 87 0.28 8.00 20.74
CA LEU A 87 -0.86 8.02 19.82
C LEU A 87 -1.80 6.82 19.98
N LYS A 88 -1.45 5.83 20.81
CA LYS A 88 -2.33 4.69 21.06
C LYS A 88 -3.64 5.16 21.71
N SER A 89 -4.72 5.11 20.96
CA SER A 89 -6.04 4.86 21.53
C SER A 89 -6.08 3.41 22.02
N ASN A 90 -6.76 3.14 23.13
CA ASN A 90 -6.77 1.91 23.94
C ASN A 90 -7.04 0.55 23.23
N GLU A 91 -7.03 0.47 21.91
CA GLU A 91 -7.45 -0.71 21.14
C GLU A 91 -6.38 -1.40 20.30
N ASP A 92 -5.23 -0.79 20.07
CA ASP A 92 -4.20 -1.35 19.19
C ASP A 92 -2.95 -1.79 19.96
N THR A 93 -2.97 -2.99 20.52
CA THR A 93 -1.75 -3.70 20.89
C THR A 93 -1.05 -4.17 19.61
N VAL A 94 -0.24 -3.32 19.02
CA VAL A 94 0.74 -3.75 18.01
C VAL A 94 1.75 -4.63 18.74
N LYS A 95 1.68 -5.93 18.49
CA LYS A 95 2.77 -6.84 18.85
C LYS A 95 4.01 -6.34 18.11
N SER A 96 4.93 -5.70 18.84
CA SER A 96 6.30 -5.55 18.36
C SER A 96 6.78 -6.98 18.12
N GLY A 97 7.05 -7.32 16.85
CA GLY A 97 7.63 -8.62 16.53
C GLY A 97 8.94 -8.72 17.33
N ASP A 98 9.09 -9.77 18.13
CA ASP A 98 10.32 -10.06 18.85
C ASP A 98 11.44 -10.13 17.80
N GLU A 99 12.29 -9.10 17.78
CA GLU A 99 13.49 -9.11 16.95
C GLU A 99 14.39 -10.20 17.54
N LYS A 100 14.46 -11.34 16.86
CA LYS A 100 15.27 -12.48 17.30
C LYS A 100 16.74 -12.10 17.20
N THR A 101 17.43 -12.10 18.33
CA THR A 101 18.88 -11.96 18.39
C THR A 101 19.48 -13.35 18.30
N LEU A 102 20.39 -13.56 17.34
CA LEU A 102 21.16 -14.81 17.27
C LEU A 102 22.38 -14.71 18.19
N PRO A 103 22.81 -15.83 18.80
CA PRO A 103 24.09 -15.86 19.51
C PRO A 103 25.26 -15.63 18.54
N PRO A 104 26.45 -15.25 19.03
CA PRO A 104 27.64 -15.21 18.19
C PRO A 104 27.90 -16.58 17.58
N LEU A 105 28.07 -16.62 16.25
CA LEU A 105 28.25 -17.83 15.47
C LEU A 105 29.45 -17.65 14.54
N GLU A 106 30.22 -18.74 14.35
CA GLU A 106 31.36 -18.75 13.45
C GLU A 106 31.11 -19.65 12.24
N LYS A 107 31.71 -19.28 11.11
CA LYS A 107 31.61 -20.10 9.89
C LYS A 107 32.32 -21.46 10.10
N GLY A 108 31.60 -22.53 9.85
CA GLY A 108 32.10 -23.90 10.05
C GLY A 108 31.92 -24.43 11.47
N GLN A 109 31.24 -23.69 12.34
CA GLN A 109 30.89 -24.18 13.67
C GLN A 109 30.02 -25.44 13.58
N VAL A 110 30.39 -26.47 14.35
CA VAL A 110 29.66 -27.71 14.44
C VAL A 110 28.79 -27.72 15.69
N PHE A 111 27.55 -28.10 15.55
CA PHE A 111 26.61 -28.29 16.65
C PHE A 111 26.44 -29.75 16.95
N GLU A 112 26.71 -30.14 18.18
CA GLU A 112 26.47 -31.52 18.67
C GLU A 112 25.12 -31.60 19.36
N ASN A 113 24.48 -32.76 19.32
CA ASN A 113 23.20 -33.05 20.01
C ASN A 113 22.03 -32.15 19.53
N VAL A 114 21.94 -31.94 18.22
CA VAL A 114 20.83 -31.17 17.62
C VAL A 114 19.56 -31.99 17.64
N THR A 115 18.47 -31.39 18.14
CA THR A 115 17.12 -31.94 18.03
C THR A 115 16.31 -31.14 17.03
N SER A 116 15.56 -31.80 16.15
CA SER A 116 14.64 -31.19 15.23
C SER A 116 13.20 -31.56 15.53
N SER A 117 12.28 -30.65 15.29
CA SER A 117 10.85 -30.92 15.38
C SER A 117 10.13 -30.40 14.14
N VAL A 118 9.16 -31.12 13.66
CA VAL A 118 8.28 -30.70 12.57
C VAL A 118 7.08 -30.00 13.20
N ILE A 119 6.86 -28.74 12.81
CA ILE A 119 5.69 -27.97 13.22
C ILE A 119 4.81 -27.79 11.98
N GLU A 120 3.58 -28.26 12.07
CA GLU A 120 2.59 -28.08 11.02
C GLU A 120 1.98 -26.70 11.09
N HIS A 121 1.99 -25.98 9.98
CA HIS A 121 1.36 -24.69 9.83
C HIS A 121 0.38 -24.70 8.67
N TYR A 122 -0.77 -24.07 8.86
CA TYR A 122 -1.76 -23.89 7.81
C TYR A 122 -1.67 -22.47 7.24
N THR A 123 -1.77 -22.37 5.93
CA THR A 123 -1.89 -21.05 5.28
C THR A 123 -3.25 -20.45 5.61
N SER A 124 -3.28 -19.14 5.83
CA SER A 124 -4.51 -18.39 5.99
C SER A 124 -4.76 -17.52 4.75
N PRO A 125 -6.02 -17.29 4.38
CA PRO A 125 -6.32 -16.39 3.27
C PRO A 125 -5.80 -14.98 3.58
N PRO A 126 -5.49 -14.16 2.55
CA PRO A 126 -5.12 -12.77 2.73
C PRO A 126 -6.18 -12.01 3.54
N LYS A 127 -5.74 -11.16 4.44
CA LYS A 127 -6.67 -10.31 5.21
C LYS A 127 -7.29 -9.25 4.28
N PRO A 128 -8.56 -8.88 4.50
CA PRO A 128 -9.15 -7.76 3.80
C PRO A 128 -8.31 -6.48 3.99
N TYR A 129 -8.29 -5.63 2.98
CA TYR A 129 -7.58 -4.36 3.06
C TYR A 129 -8.17 -3.44 4.12
N THR A 130 -7.31 -2.71 4.79
CA THR A 130 -7.65 -1.48 5.50
C THR A 130 -7.35 -0.30 4.58
N GLU A 131 -7.75 0.93 4.93
CA GLU A 131 -7.39 2.11 4.13
C GLU A 131 -5.88 2.26 3.99
N ASP A 132 -5.13 2.10 5.08
CA ASP A 132 -3.67 2.16 5.08
C ASP A 132 -3.05 1.11 4.15
N THR A 133 -3.46 -0.16 4.29
CA THR A 133 -2.91 -1.23 3.46
C THR A 133 -3.33 -1.13 1.99
N LEU A 134 -4.51 -0.57 1.69
CA LEU A 134 -4.95 -0.33 0.31
C LEU A 134 -4.19 0.84 -0.31
N LEU A 135 -4.00 1.95 0.41
CA LEU A 135 -3.17 3.06 -0.04
C LEU A 135 -1.73 2.62 -0.35
N LYS A 136 -1.17 1.77 0.51
CA LYS A 136 0.15 1.18 0.29
C LYS A 136 0.18 0.25 -0.92
N ALA A 137 -0.86 -0.57 -1.11
CA ALA A 137 -0.98 -1.42 -2.30
C ALA A 137 -1.09 -0.59 -3.59
N MET A 138 -1.83 0.53 -3.56
CA MET A 138 -1.89 1.47 -4.69
C MET A 138 -0.51 2.09 -4.96
N GLU A 139 0.26 2.43 -3.94
CA GLU A 139 1.60 2.98 -4.06
C GLU A 139 2.58 2.01 -4.74
N THR A 140 2.41 0.73 -4.50
CA THR A 140 3.34 -0.31 -4.99
C THR A 140 2.80 -1.13 -6.17
N ALA A 141 1.63 -0.78 -6.71
CA ALA A 141 0.92 -1.59 -7.70
C ALA A 141 1.68 -1.85 -9.01
N GLY A 142 2.55 -0.92 -9.42
CA GLY A 142 3.37 -1.05 -10.64
C GLY A 142 4.74 -1.73 -10.43
N ASN A 143 5.06 -2.19 -9.20
CA ASN A 143 6.42 -2.63 -8.88
C ASN A 143 6.77 -4.07 -9.26
N HIS A 144 5.83 -4.84 -9.80
CA HIS A 144 6.04 -6.28 -10.02
C HIS A 144 7.06 -6.63 -11.11
N ASN A 145 7.44 -5.68 -11.98
CA ASN A 145 8.32 -5.92 -13.13
C ASN A 145 9.61 -5.09 -13.15
N TYR A 146 9.86 -4.28 -12.12
CA TYR A 146 11.09 -3.47 -12.09
C TYR A 146 12.16 -4.12 -11.22
N ASP A 147 13.38 -4.14 -11.76
CA ASP A 147 14.58 -4.57 -11.05
C ASP A 147 14.73 -3.75 -9.75
N GLU A 148 15.02 -4.42 -8.61
CA GLU A 148 15.15 -3.74 -7.31
C GLU A 148 16.20 -2.61 -7.29
N ASN A 149 17.10 -2.61 -8.28
CA ASN A 149 18.17 -1.62 -8.46
C ASN A 149 17.83 -0.50 -9.45
N ALA A 150 16.67 -0.53 -10.10
CA ALA A 150 16.27 0.56 -10.96
C ALA A 150 15.96 1.80 -10.10
N ASP A 151 16.71 2.87 -10.32
CA ASP A 151 16.50 4.19 -9.69
C ASP A 151 15.24 4.89 -10.26
N VAL A 152 14.29 4.08 -10.70
CA VAL A 152 12.99 4.49 -11.23
C VAL A 152 12.09 4.74 -10.02
N GLU A 153 11.60 5.93 -9.90
CA GLU A 153 10.59 6.30 -8.91
C GLU A 153 9.42 5.32 -9.03
N LYS A 154 9.28 4.47 -8.01
CA LYS A 154 8.30 3.36 -8.00
C LYS A 154 6.90 3.92 -8.13
N LYS A 155 6.28 3.76 -9.29
CA LYS A 155 5.00 4.36 -9.60
C LYS A 155 3.85 3.41 -9.30
N GLY A 156 2.95 3.94 -8.52
CA GLY A 156 1.72 3.28 -8.17
C GLY A 156 0.52 3.88 -8.90
N LEU A 157 -0.65 3.44 -8.51
CA LEU A 157 -1.93 3.99 -8.96
C LEU A 157 -2.19 5.33 -8.28
N GLY A 158 -2.23 6.40 -9.04
CA GLY A 158 -2.45 7.76 -8.56
C GLY A 158 -1.28 8.32 -7.73
N THR A 159 -1.34 9.61 -7.47
CA THR A 159 -0.37 10.32 -6.62
C THR A 159 -0.78 10.27 -5.14
N PRO A 160 0.11 10.56 -4.19
CA PRO A 160 -0.25 10.68 -2.77
C PRO A 160 -1.44 11.62 -2.52
N ALA A 161 -1.55 12.71 -3.30
CA ALA A 161 -2.64 13.67 -3.18
C ALA A 161 -3.99 13.15 -3.68
N THR A 162 -4.00 12.25 -4.67
CA THR A 162 -5.22 11.79 -5.34
C THR A 162 -5.76 10.46 -4.82
N ARG A 163 -4.92 9.60 -4.22
CA ARG A 163 -5.33 8.26 -3.76
C ARG A 163 -6.50 8.29 -2.78
N ALA A 164 -6.47 9.19 -1.79
CA ALA A 164 -7.57 9.32 -0.84
C ALA A 164 -8.90 9.70 -1.53
N ALA A 165 -8.86 10.64 -2.48
CA ALA A 165 -10.03 11.05 -3.25
C ALA A 165 -10.58 9.92 -4.14
N ILE A 166 -9.71 9.05 -4.67
CA ILE A 166 -10.10 7.85 -5.42
C ILE A 166 -10.89 6.92 -4.51
N LEU A 167 -10.40 6.61 -3.30
CA LEU A 167 -11.09 5.74 -2.36
C LEU A 167 -12.45 6.32 -1.96
N GLU A 168 -12.51 7.61 -1.64
CA GLU A 168 -13.78 8.28 -1.33
C GLU A 168 -14.78 8.20 -2.48
N THR A 169 -14.30 8.35 -3.71
CA THR A 169 -15.14 8.22 -4.91
C THR A 169 -15.70 6.81 -5.06
N LEU A 170 -14.88 5.78 -4.82
CA LEU A 170 -15.33 4.39 -4.88
C LEU A 170 -16.36 4.07 -3.81
N VAL A 171 -16.19 4.59 -2.59
CA VAL A 171 -17.17 4.46 -1.50
C VAL A 171 -18.46 5.21 -1.85
N LYS A 172 -18.36 6.47 -2.28
CA LYS A 172 -19.52 7.30 -2.67
C LYS A 172 -20.34 6.68 -3.80
N ARG A 173 -19.69 6.01 -4.74
CA ARG A 173 -20.35 5.29 -5.84
C ARG A 173 -20.83 3.89 -5.47
N ALA A 174 -20.61 3.48 -4.20
CA ALA A 174 -20.95 2.17 -3.67
C ALA A 174 -20.30 1.00 -4.46
N TYR A 175 -19.08 1.16 -4.92
CA TYR A 175 -18.27 0.06 -5.47
C TYR A 175 -17.53 -0.70 -4.36
N ILE A 176 -17.16 0.00 -3.30
CA ILE A 176 -16.58 -0.55 -2.09
C ILE A 176 -17.34 -0.03 -0.87
N GLU A 177 -17.27 -0.76 0.24
CA GLU A 177 -17.86 -0.37 1.51
C GLU A 177 -16.84 -0.51 2.65
N ARG A 178 -16.98 0.35 3.67
CA ARG A 178 -16.21 0.29 4.91
C ARG A 178 -16.97 -0.51 5.95
N LYS A 179 -16.35 -1.58 6.49
CA LYS A 179 -16.88 -2.33 7.63
C LYS A 179 -15.84 -2.29 8.76
N LYS A 180 -16.09 -1.50 9.78
CA LYS A 180 -15.10 -1.17 10.81
C LYS A 180 -13.84 -0.52 10.18
N LYS A 181 -12.66 -1.12 10.38
CA LYS A 181 -11.39 -0.65 9.79
C LYS A 181 -11.06 -1.31 8.44
N GLN A 182 -11.93 -2.17 7.93
CA GLN A 182 -11.69 -2.96 6.71
C GLN A 182 -12.53 -2.46 5.53
N ILE A 183 -12.01 -2.66 4.32
CA ILE A 183 -12.64 -2.32 3.06
C ILE A 183 -13.04 -3.60 2.34
N PHE A 184 -14.27 -3.64 1.86
CA PHE A 184 -14.81 -4.77 1.11
C PHE A 184 -15.42 -4.31 -0.21
N PRO A 185 -15.29 -5.10 -1.28
CA PRO A 185 -16.02 -4.84 -2.52
C PRO A 185 -17.50 -5.11 -2.30
N THR A 186 -18.35 -4.29 -2.92
CA THR A 186 -19.80 -4.52 -2.98
C THR A 186 -20.15 -5.43 -4.17
N ALA A 187 -21.38 -5.97 -4.20
CA ALA A 187 -21.87 -6.72 -5.37
C ALA A 187 -21.79 -5.87 -6.66
N LYS A 188 -22.08 -4.56 -6.56
CA LYS A 188 -21.94 -3.62 -7.68
C LYS A 188 -20.49 -3.48 -8.15
N GLY A 189 -19.52 -3.39 -7.22
CA GLY A 189 -18.10 -3.32 -7.53
C GLY A 189 -17.62 -4.59 -8.21
N ILE A 190 -18.01 -5.76 -7.70
CA ILE A 190 -17.65 -7.05 -8.30
C ILE A 190 -18.23 -7.16 -9.72
N SER A 191 -19.50 -6.79 -9.92
CA SER A 191 -20.14 -6.81 -11.24
C SER A 191 -19.44 -5.87 -12.23
N LEU A 192 -19.00 -4.68 -11.78
CA LEU A 192 -18.23 -3.76 -12.63
C LEU A 192 -16.92 -4.40 -13.09
N ILE A 193 -16.16 -4.98 -12.16
CA ILE A 193 -14.88 -5.62 -12.50
C ILE A 193 -15.07 -6.85 -13.41
N ALA A 194 -16.21 -7.54 -13.30
CA ALA A 194 -16.50 -8.69 -14.16
C ALA A 194 -16.71 -8.29 -15.65
N VAL A 195 -17.19 -7.08 -15.92
CA VAL A 195 -17.45 -6.60 -17.29
C VAL A 195 -16.34 -5.72 -17.86
N VAL A 196 -15.51 -5.11 -17.02
CA VAL A 196 -14.36 -4.30 -17.47
C VAL A 196 -13.33 -5.20 -18.16
N PRO A 197 -12.77 -4.80 -19.31
CA PRO A 197 -11.70 -5.54 -19.99
C PRO A 197 -10.47 -5.77 -19.13
N ASP A 198 -9.79 -6.89 -19.31
CA ASP A 198 -8.61 -7.24 -18.51
C ASP A 198 -7.47 -6.25 -18.70
N GLU A 199 -7.34 -5.71 -19.91
CA GLU A 199 -6.37 -4.67 -20.25
C GLU A 199 -6.57 -3.41 -19.38
N VAL A 200 -7.82 -2.99 -19.18
CA VAL A 200 -8.16 -1.80 -18.38
C VAL A 200 -8.01 -2.05 -16.86
N LYS A 201 -8.13 -3.31 -16.42
CA LYS A 201 -7.92 -3.70 -15.01
C LYS A 201 -6.45 -3.76 -14.62
N SER A 202 -5.55 -3.68 -15.59
CA SER A 202 -4.11 -3.81 -15.34
C SER A 202 -3.56 -2.58 -14.63
N ALA A 203 -3.03 -2.78 -13.43
CA ALA A 203 -2.26 -1.76 -12.72
C ALA A 203 -0.95 -1.44 -13.47
N GLN A 204 -0.41 -2.41 -14.22
CA GLN A 204 0.78 -2.25 -15.03
C GLN A 204 0.56 -1.24 -16.16
N LEU A 205 -0.57 -1.28 -16.85
CA LEU A 205 -0.90 -0.32 -17.90
C LEU A 205 -0.82 1.13 -17.40
N THR A 206 -1.38 1.39 -16.20
CA THR A 206 -1.29 2.72 -15.60
C THR A 206 0.15 3.10 -15.26
N ALA A 207 0.94 2.17 -14.73
CA ALA A 207 2.34 2.41 -14.42
C ALA A 207 3.18 2.69 -15.67
N ASP A 208 2.91 1.99 -16.77
CA ASP A 208 3.60 2.18 -18.06
C ASP A 208 3.28 3.56 -18.63
N TRP A 209 2.02 3.98 -18.62
CA TRP A 209 1.63 5.33 -19.04
C TRP A 209 2.24 6.43 -18.17
N GLU A 210 2.26 6.26 -16.87
CA GLU A 210 2.93 7.20 -15.97
C GLU A 210 4.45 7.28 -16.24
N THR A 211 5.07 6.18 -16.62
CA THR A 211 6.47 6.15 -17.03
C THR A 211 6.70 6.94 -18.31
N GLN A 212 5.87 6.69 -19.34
CA GLN A 212 5.94 7.41 -20.61
C GLN A 212 5.71 8.92 -20.42
N LEU A 213 4.76 9.33 -19.55
CA LEU A 213 4.55 10.74 -19.24
C LEU A 213 5.79 11.40 -18.63
N GLN A 214 6.55 10.69 -17.78
CA GLN A 214 7.82 11.22 -17.25
C GLN A 214 8.91 11.30 -18.31
N GLU A 215 8.97 10.33 -19.22
CA GLU A 215 9.92 10.37 -20.34
C GLU A 215 9.63 11.56 -21.25
N ILE A 216 8.35 11.89 -21.44
CA ILE A 216 7.93 13.12 -22.15
C ILE A 216 8.39 14.37 -21.40
N GLU A 217 8.17 14.44 -20.07
CA GLU A 217 8.63 15.55 -19.24
C GLU A 217 10.14 15.77 -19.36
N ARG A 218 10.90 14.67 -19.47
CA ARG A 218 12.37 14.70 -19.65
C ARG A 218 12.81 14.95 -21.10
N GLY A 219 11.87 15.06 -22.05
CA GLY A 219 12.17 15.22 -23.47
C GLY A 219 12.72 13.96 -24.14
N GLN A 220 12.49 12.78 -23.57
CA GLN A 220 12.96 11.48 -24.06
C GLN A 220 11.95 10.78 -24.97
N CYS A 221 10.66 11.12 -24.85
CA CYS A 221 9.57 10.62 -25.68
C CYS A 221 8.79 11.75 -26.34
N ASN A 222 8.16 11.45 -27.49
CA ASN A 222 7.31 12.40 -28.20
C ASN A 222 5.88 12.34 -27.64
N PRO A 223 5.28 13.48 -27.22
CA PRO A 223 3.90 13.50 -26.73
C PRO A 223 2.86 13.06 -27.77
N ASP A 224 3.10 13.32 -29.05
CA ASP A 224 2.15 12.94 -30.12
C ASP A 224 2.10 11.42 -30.31
N ASP A 225 3.22 10.72 -30.19
CA ASP A 225 3.28 9.26 -30.28
C ASP A 225 2.52 8.63 -29.11
N PHE A 226 2.71 9.13 -27.89
CA PHE A 226 1.96 8.71 -26.70
C PHE A 226 0.44 8.90 -26.89
N MET A 227 0.01 10.05 -27.42
CA MET A 227 -1.41 10.31 -27.68
C MET A 227 -1.98 9.37 -28.76
N HIS A 228 -1.21 9.06 -29.79
CA HIS A 228 -1.63 8.09 -30.81
C HIS A 228 -1.80 6.67 -30.23
N GLU A 229 -0.91 6.23 -29.34
CA GLU A 229 -1.03 4.95 -28.65
C GLU A 229 -2.30 4.89 -27.79
N ILE A 230 -2.60 5.94 -27.03
CA ILE A 230 -3.84 6.01 -26.22
C ILE A 230 -5.08 5.98 -27.11
N ILE A 231 -5.09 6.75 -28.20
CA ILE A 231 -6.24 6.78 -29.14
C ILE A 231 -6.46 5.40 -29.76
N SER A 232 -5.38 4.73 -30.19
CA SER A 232 -5.46 3.37 -30.73
C SER A 232 -6.01 2.39 -29.68
N PHE A 233 -5.48 2.42 -28.46
CA PHE A 233 -5.93 1.57 -27.36
C PHE A 233 -7.42 1.78 -27.06
N VAL A 234 -7.89 3.02 -26.97
CA VAL A 234 -9.31 3.33 -26.70
C VAL A 234 -10.19 2.86 -27.87
N SER A 235 -9.74 3.04 -29.10
CA SER A 235 -10.47 2.59 -30.30
C SER A 235 -10.61 1.08 -30.35
N ASP A 236 -9.52 0.36 -30.06
CA ASP A 236 -9.49 -1.10 -30.02
C ASP A 236 -10.42 -1.67 -28.94
N ILE A 237 -10.37 -1.12 -27.73
CA ILE A 237 -11.25 -1.53 -26.62
C ILE A 237 -12.71 -1.23 -26.97
N SER A 238 -13.00 -0.02 -27.46
CA SER A 238 -14.35 0.36 -27.85
C SER A 238 -14.90 -0.57 -28.95
N GLY A 239 -14.10 -0.92 -29.94
CA GLY A 239 -14.48 -1.85 -31.00
C GLY A 239 -14.75 -3.26 -30.49
N LYS A 240 -13.86 -3.80 -29.64
CA LYS A 240 -13.98 -5.17 -29.10
C LYS A 240 -15.20 -5.38 -28.19
N TYR A 241 -15.61 -4.35 -27.48
CA TYR A 241 -16.61 -4.50 -26.40
C TYR A 241 -17.95 -3.82 -26.67
N ASN A 242 -18.09 -3.13 -27.81
CA ASN A 242 -19.35 -2.50 -28.20
C ASN A 242 -20.49 -3.52 -28.35
N GLU A 243 -20.18 -4.70 -28.89
CA GLU A 243 -21.16 -5.80 -29.04
C GLU A 243 -21.44 -6.59 -27.77
N LYS A 244 -20.49 -6.62 -26.81
CA LYS A 244 -20.63 -7.36 -25.55
C LYS A 244 -21.47 -6.63 -24.50
N ALA A 245 -21.56 -5.30 -24.60
CA ALA A 245 -22.34 -4.49 -23.64
C ALA A 245 -23.84 -4.78 -23.69
N GLU A 246 -24.39 -5.22 -24.80
CA GLU A 246 -25.80 -5.57 -24.96
C GLU A 246 -26.20 -6.83 -24.18
N ASN A 247 -25.26 -7.72 -23.87
CA ASN A 247 -25.50 -8.99 -23.18
C ASN A 247 -25.09 -9.02 -21.71
N ALA A 248 -24.50 -7.95 -21.18
CA ALA A 248 -24.09 -7.86 -19.80
C ALA A 248 -25.28 -7.51 -18.89
N ALA A 249 -25.93 -8.54 -18.31
CA ALA A 249 -26.93 -8.36 -17.29
C ALA A 249 -26.26 -7.80 -16.02
N PHE A 250 -26.28 -6.49 -15.84
CA PHE A 250 -25.98 -5.88 -14.56
C PHE A 250 -27.02 -6.37 -13.53
N GLN A 251 -26.62 -7.20 -12.60
CA GLN A 251 -27.44 -7.53 -11.43
C GLN A 251 -27.49 -6.28 -10.53
N THR A 252 -28.35 -5.34 -10.89
CA THR A 252 -28.78 -4.34 -9.92
C THR A 252 -29.64 -5.07 -8.90
N GLN A 253 -29.22 -5.08 -7.63
CA GLN A 253 -30.11 -5.43 -6.52
C GLN A 253 -31.26 -4.38 -6.52
N ARG A 254 -32.29 -4.63 -7.29
CA ARG A 254 -33.53 -3.87 -7.18
C ARG A 254 -34.17 -4.30 -5.87
N THR A 255 -34.20 -3.41 -4.90
CA THR A 255 -35.02 -3.61 -3.70
C THR A 255 -36.45 -3.64 -4.18
N VAL A 256 -37.07 -4.81 -4.14
CA VAL A 256 -38.49 -4.94 -4.47
C VAL A 256 -39.26 -4.25 -3.36
N ILE A 257 -39.73 -3.06 -3.63
CA ILE A 257 -40.51 -2.23 -2.66
C ILE A 257 -41.93 -2.79 -2.45
N GLY A 258 -42.38 -3.63 -3.38
CA GLY A 258 -43.69 -4.28 -3.34
C GLY A 258 -44.23 -4.54 -4.76
N LYS A 259 -45.28 -5.31 -4.84
CA LYS A 259 -45.98 -5.53 -6.11
C LYS A 259 -46.84 -4.31 -6.44
N CYS A 260 -46.80 -3.88 -7.70
CA CYS A 260 -47.70 -2.81 -8.16
C CYS A 260 -49.17 -3.22 -7.95
N PRO A 261 -50.00 -2.46 -7.20
CA PRO A 261 -51.38 -2.82 -6.96
C PRO A 261 -52.26 -2.80 -8.23
N LYS A 262 -51.75 -2.21 -9.32
CA LYS A 262 -52.53 -2.06 -10.55
C LYS A 262 -52.17 -3.11 -11.62
N CYS A 263 -50.94 -3.66 -11.65
CA CYS A 263 -50.49 -4.63 -12.64
C CYS A 263 -49.86 -5.90 -12.07
N GLY A 264 -49.69 -5.99 -10.73
CA GLY A 264 -49.12 -7.15 -10.05
C GLY A 264 -47.64 -7.40 -10.25
N LYS A 265 -46.94 -6.54 -11.01
CA LYS A 265 -45.48 -6.64 -11.23
C LYS A 265 -44.70 -5.97 -10.13
#